data_fa2dab372ba720d7944d1ab0983a045c
#
_entry.id   fa2dab372ba720d7944d1ab0983a045c
#
_cell.length_a   1.000
_cell.length_b   1.000
_cell.length_c   1.000
_cell.angle_alpha   90.00
_cell.angle_beta   90.00
_cell.angle_gamma   90.00
#
_symmetry.space_group_name_H-M   'P 1'
#
loop_
_entity.id
_entity.type
_entity.pdbx_description
1 polymer ?
#
loop_
_entity_poly.entity_id
_entity_poly.type
_entity_poly.pdbx_seq_one_letter_code
_entity_poly.pdbx_strand_id
1 'polypeptide(L)'
;YSYLFYSYQNYLLFYEQVENAFEQDIQSEEELLTDTETEPEIVSEKEVPVSYTEIIEKVANWIKTDGYVQQGLTIKELSEILHTNRTYLSAYIKTTYKMTFREWITGLRLEYAKNILKEHPEINIQKLAESSGFLSRSNFIKLFSEKEGCTPGKWKKANLE
;
A
#
# COMPACT_ATOMS: atom_id res chain seq x y z
N TYR A 1 19.26 14.20 -18.54
CA TYR A 1 18.30 15.32 -18.48
C TYR A 1 16.83 14.83 -18.42
N SER A 2 16.46 13.78 -19.14
CA SER A 2 15.09 13.25 -19.17
C SER A 2 14.63 12.67 -17.81
N TYR A 3 15.51 11.99 -17.08
CA TYR A 3 15.20 11.36 -15.79
C TYR A 3 14.97 12.38 -14.67
N LEU A 4 15.76 13.46 -14.64
CA LEU A 4 15.59 14.56 -13.67
C LEU A 4 14.31 15.36 -13.92
N PHE A 5 13.94 15.55 -15.18
CA PHE A 5 12.70 16.22 -15.56
C PHE A 5 11.47 15.39 -15.17
N TYR A 6 11.52 14.07 -15.40
CA TYR A 6 10.45 13.16 -15.01
C TYR A 6 10.29 13.07 -13.48
N SER A 7 11.40 13.06 -12.75
CA SER A 7 11.42 13.11 -11.29
C SER A 7 10.83 14.41 -10.73
N TYR A 8 11.11 15.55 -11.38
CA TYR A 8 10.59 16.85 -11.00
C TYR A 8 9.08 16.99 -11.29
N GLN A 9 8.60 16.47 -12.41
CA GLN A 9 7.17 16.44 -12.75
C GLN A 9 6.38 15.56 -11.75
N ASN A 10 6.92 14.40 -11.38
CA ASN A 10 6.32 13.54 -10.36
C ASN A 10 6.31 14.20 -8.97
N TYR A 11 7.35 14.98 -8.64
CA TYR A 11 7.42 15.75 -7.42
C TYR A 11 6.33 16.83 -7.35
N LEU A 12 6.11 17.59 -8.42
CA LEU A 12 5.04 18.59 -8.48
C LEU A 12 3.65 17.96 -8.38
N LEU A 13 3.41 16.88 -9.09
CA LEU A 13 2.14 16.13 -9.02
C LEU A 13 1.89 15.56 -7.61
N PHE A 14 2.94 15.14 -6.94
CA PHE A 14 2.85 14.68 -5.56
C PHE A 14 2.40 15.81 -4.62
N TYR A 15 3.00 16.99 -4.73
CA TYR A 15 2.62 18.15 -3.91
C TYR A 15 1.19 18.61 -4.15
N GLU A 16 0.76 18.73 -5.40
CA GLU A 16 -0.63 19.06 -5.75
C GLU A 16 -1.66 18.06 -5.18
N GLN A 17 -1.32 16.77 -5.20
CA GLN A 17 -2.21 15.75 -4.65
C GLN A 17 -2.22 15.71 -3.12
N VAL A 18 -1.13 16.05 -2.46
CA VAL A 18 -1.07 16.20 -1.00
C VAL A 18 -1.90 17.39 -0.55
N GLU A 19 -1.80 18.56 -1.21
CA GLU A 19 -2.63 19.73 -0.90
C GLU A 19 -4.12 19.42 -1.08
N ASN A 20 -4.52 18.82 -2.19
CA ASN A 20 -5.90 18.44 -2.46
C ASN A 20 -6.45 17.40 -1.47
N ALA A 21 -5.62 16.42 -1.07
CA ALA A 21 -6.00 15.41 -0.07
C ALA A 21 -6.16 16.03 1.32
N PHE A 22 -5.30 16.98 1.68
CA PHE A 22 -5.37 17.69 2.94
C PHE A 22 -6.63 18.58 3.03
N GLU A 23 -7.01 19.26 1.94
CA GLU A 23 -8.25 20.03 1.89
C GLU A 23 -9.50 19.15 1.97
N GLN A 24 -9.47 17.94 1.39
CA GLN A 24 -10.59 16.99 1.47
C GLN A 24 -10.74 16.36 2.86
N ASP A 25 -9.64 16.08 3.55
CA ASP A 25 -9.68 15.57 4.93
C ASP A 25 -10.22 16.63 5.89
N ILE A 26 -9.83 17.89 5.73
CA ILE A 26 -10.36 19.01 6.54
C ILE A 26 -11.87 19.19 6.31
N GLN A 27 -12.34 19.15 5.07
CA GLN A 27 -13.77 19.27 4.76
C GLN A 27 -14.59 18.10 5.31
N SER A 28 -14.06 16.88 5.28
CA SER A 28 -14.75 15.71 5.83
C SER A 28 -14.81 15.72 7.37
N GLU A 29 -13.83 16.33 8.04
CA GLU A 29 -13.86 16.53 9.49
C GLU A 29 -14.79 17.68 9.89
N GLU A 30 -14.91 18.73 9.11
CA GLU A 30 -15.88 19.82 9.37
C GLU A 30 -17.35 19.38 9.21
N GLU A 31 -17.66 18.49 8.27
CA GLU A 31 -19.01 17.93 8.13
C GLU A 31 -19.39 16.96 9.28
N LEU A 32 -18.42 16.34 9.94
CA LEU A 32 -18.64 15.44 11.08
C LEU A 32 -18.72 16.18 12.43
N LEU A 33 -18.30 17.45 12.52
CA LEU A 33 -18.24 18.23 13.76
C LEU A 33 -19.50 19.05 14.07
N THR A 34 -20.58 18.90 13.31
CA THR A 34 -21.82 19.67 13.57
C THR A 34 -22.71 19.07 14.67
N ASP A 35 -22.38 17.95 15.31
CA ASP A 35 -23.23 17.32 16.32
C ASP A 35 -22.50 16.82 17.60
N THR A 36 -21.41 17.43 18.06
CA THR A 36 -21.00 17.21 19.46
C THR A 36 -19.99 18.28 19.92
N GLU A 37 -20.40 19.12 20.88
CA GLU A 37 -19.49 19.99 21.63
C GLU A 37 -18.49 19.13 22.45
N THR A 38 -17.27 19.02 21.97
CA THR A 38 -16.11 18.65 22.80
C THR A 38 -14.90 19.41 22.26
N GLU A 39 -14.25 20.16 23.17
CA GLU A 39 -13.09 21.00 22.86
C GLU A 39 -12.01 20.21 22.09
N PRO A 40 -11.39 20.80 21.04
CA PRO A 40 -10.30 20.16 20.35
C PRO A 40 -9.05 20.17 21.25
N GLU A 41 -8.64 19.00 21.68
CA GLU A 41 -7.28 18.81 22.18
C GLU A 41 -6.31 19.13 21.03
N ILE A 42 -5.64 20.26 21.15
CA ILE A 42 -4.59 20.71 20.22
C ILE A 42 -3.41 19.75 20.39
N VAL A 43 -3.41 18.68 19.60
CA VAL A 43 -2.18 17.89 19.41
C VAL A 43 -1.31 18.62 18.39
N SER A 44 -0.56 19.59 18.92
CA SER A 44 0.52 20.24 18.19
C SER A 44 1.72 19.30 18.14
N GLU A 45 1.75 18.40 17.18
CA GLU A 45 3.01 17.92 16.64
C GLU A 45 3.09 18.37 15.18
N LYS A 46 3.86 19.42 14.97
CA LYS A 46 4.36 19.78 13.64
C LYS A 46 5.26 18.65 13.17
N GLU A 47 4.68 17.62 12.57
CA GLU A 47 5.44 16.64 11.82
C GLU A 47 6.13 17.37 10.68
N VAL A 48 7.45 17.36 10.71
CA VAL A 48 8.30 17.89 9.65
C VAL A 48 7.93 17.14 8.35
N PRO A 49 7.65 17.84 7.25
CA PRO A 49 7.32 17.15 6.00
C PRO A 49 8.48 16.24 5.60
N VAL A 50 8.23 14.94 5.62
CA VAL A 50 9.18 13.95 5.14
C VAL A 50 9.47 14.23 3.67
N SER A 51 10.74 14.42 3.30
CA SER A 51 11.06 14.72 1.91
C SER A 51 10.60 13.57 1.00
N TYR A 52 10.19 13.90 -0.22
CA TYR A 52 9.74 12.89 -1.20
C TYR A 52 10.78 11.78 -1.42
N THR A 53 12.06 12.13 -1.44
CA THR A 53 13.18 11.17 -1.53
C THR A 53 13.24 10.23 -0.34
N GLU A 54 12.99 10.73 0.86
CA GLU A 54 13.02 9.94 2.08
C GLU A 54 11.89 8.91 2.12
N ILE A 55 10.68 9.26 1.68
CA ILE A 55 9.58 8.29 1.62
C ILE A 55 9.82 7.18 0.58
N ILE A 56 10.43 7.52 -0.57
CA ILE A 56 10.84 6.53 -1.57
C ILE A 56 11.78 5.49 -0.97
N GLU A 57 12.83 5.93 -0.29
CA GLU A 57 13.83 5.04 0.33
C GLU A 57 13.21 4.18 1.44
N LYS A 58 12.40 4.78 2.30
CA LYS A 58 11.69 4.06 3.38
C LYS A 58 10.77 2.97 2.83
N VAL A 59 9.96 3.30 1.83
CA VAL A 59 9.07 2.33 1.18
C VAL A 59 9.87 1.23 0.48
N ALA A 60 10.91 1.57 -0.27
CA ALA A 60 11.74 0.59 -0.96
C ALA A 60 12.43 -0.38 0.01
N ASN A 61 12.96 0.13 1.13
CA ASN A 61 13.57 -0.70 2.15
C ASN A 61 12.54 -1.61 2.85
N TRP A 62 11.36 -1.07 3.16
CA TRP A 62 10.28 -1.85 3.76
C TRP A 62 9.79 -2.97 2.83
N ILE A 63 9.68 -2.74 1.53
CA ILE A 63 9.33 -3.78 0.55
C ILE A 63 10.37 -4.90 0.55
N LYS A 64 11.66 -4.58 0.65
CA LYS A 64 12.74 -5.59 0.71
C LYS A 64 12.68 -6.49 1.94
N THR A 65 12.05 -6.04 3.01
CA THR A 65 11.85 -6.84 4.24
C THR A 65 10.58 -7.69 4.21
N ASP A 66 9.87 -7.74 3.09
CA ASP A 66 8.57 -8.42 2.94
C ASP A 66 7.52 -7.99 3.98
N GLY A 67 7.60 -6.75 4.47
CA GLY A 67 6.69 -6.22 5.48
C GLY A 67 5.20 -6.25 5.07
N TYR A 68 4.92 -6.31 3.77
CA TYR A 68 3.57 -6.39 3.21
C TYR A 68 2.86 -7.74 3.45
N VAL A 69 3.57 -8.79 3.85
CA VAL A 69 2.95 -10.09 4.20
C VAL A 69 2.33 -10.10 5.60
N GLN A 70 2.53 -9.06 6.40
CA GLN A 70 1.84 -8.89 7.67
C GLN A 70 0.33 -8.88 7.45
N GLN A 71 -0.39 -9.82 8.07
CA GLN A 71 -1.85 -9.90 7.97
C GLN A 71 -2.51 -8.69 8.64
N GLY A 72 -3.58 -8.19 8.03
CA GLY A 72 -4.36 -7.08 8.58
C GLY A 72 -3.66 -5.71 8.52
N LEU A 73 -2.53 -5.57 7.84
CA LEU A 73 -1.78 -4.32 7.71
C LEU A 73 -2.68 -3.19 7.16
N THR A 74 -2.75 -2.11 7.89
CA THR A 74 -3.46 -0.88 7.52
C THR A 74 -2.49 0.20 7.05
N ILE A 75 -2.98 1.18 6.30
CA ILE A 75 -2.17 2.33 5.90
C ILE A 75 -1.70 3.16 7.10
N LYS A 76 -2.49 3.18 8.18
CA LYS A 76 -2.12 3.86 9.43
C LYS A 76 -0.90 3.18 10.05
N GLU A 77 -0.94 1.87 10.25
CA GLU A 77 0.20 1.10 10.79
C GLU A 77 1.44 1.24 9.91
N LEU A 78 1.28 1.18 8.58
CA LEU A 78 2.41 1.39 7.69
C LEU A 78 2.99 2.80 7.80
N SER A 79 2.15 3.82 7.93
CA SER A 79 2.64 5.19 8.12
C SER A 79 3.43 5.35 9.42
N GLU A 80 3.02 4.68 10.49
CA GLU A 80 3.75 4.62 11.77
C GLU A 80 5.11 3.90 11.61
N ILE A 81 5.13 2.74 10.95
CA ILE A 81 6.36 1.97 10.65
C ILE A 81 7.37 2.80 9.85
N LEU A 82 6.88 3.56 8.87
CA LEU A 82 7.71 4.38 7.99
C LEU A 82 8.05 5.76 8.59
N HIS A 83 7.54 6.08 9.79
CA HIS A 83 7.67 7.40 10.41
C HIS A 83 7.24 8.53 9.47
N THR A 84 6.06 8.40 8.90
CA THR A 84 5.40 9.39 8.03
C THR A 84 3.93 9.51 8.43
N ASN A 85 3.19 10.43 7.83
CA ASN A 85 1.76 10.48 8.07
C ASN A 85 0.98 9.73 6.98
N ARG A 86 -0.25 9.36 7.31
CA ARG A 86 -1.15 8.60 6.44
C ARG A 86 -1.44 9.32 5.12
N THR A 87 -1.65 10.64 5.16
CA THR A 87 -1.99 11.45 3.99
C THR A 87 -0.84 11.48 2.99
N TYR A 88 0.39 11.70 3.45
CA TYR A 88 1.58 11.66 2.61
C TYR A 88 1.81 10.27 1.99
N LEU A 89 1.66 9.21 2.78
CA LEU A 89 1.83 7.84 2.29
C LEU A 89 0.77 7.49 1.24
N SER A 90 -0.49 7.86 1.47
CA SER A 90 -1.59 7.65 0.51
C SER A 90 -1.33 8.38 -0.80
N ALA A 91 -0.95 9.65 -0.73
CA ALA A 91 -0.61 10.46 -1.90
C ALA A 91 0.58 9.89 -2.67
N TYR A 92 1.63 9.45 -1.96
CA TYR A 92 2.79 8.80 -2.56
C TYR A 92 2.39 7.53 -3.35
N ILE A 93 1.62 6.64 -2.74
CA ILE A 93 1.17 5.40 -3.39
C ILE A 93 0.32 5.72 -4.63
N LYS A 94 -0.64 6.63 -4.50
CA LYS A 94 -1.52 7.03 -5.60
C LYS A 94 -0.77 7.67 -6.75
N THR A 95 0.21 8.53 -6.46
CA THR A 95 1.02 9.22 -7.47
C THR A 95 2.01 8.30 -8.15
N THR A 96 2.70 7.45 -7.37
CA THR A 96 3.78 6.59 -7.86
C THR A 96 3.25 5.35 -8.57
N TYR A 97 2.28 4.68 -7.97
CA TYR A 97 1.77 3.38 -8.46
C TYR A 97 0.42 3.48 -9.16
N LYS A 98 -0.27 4.63 -9.14
CA LYS A 98 -1.60 4.86 -9.73
C LYS A 98 -2.68 3.93 -9.20
N MET A 99 -2.59 3.55 -7.94
CA MET A 99 -3.52 2.64 -7.27
C MET A 99 -3.72 3.02 -5.81
N THR A 100 -4.76 2.48 -5.20
CA THR A 100 -5.01 2.62 -3.76
C THR A 100 -4.02 1.80 -2.95
N PHE A 101 -3.88 2.12 -1.66
CA PHE A 101 -3.07 1.32 -0.72
C PHE A 101 -3.44 -0.17 -0.75
N ARG A 102 -4.75 -0.47 -0.75
CA ARG A 102 -5.25 -1.85 -0.76
C ARG A 102 -4.86 -2.61 -2.03
N GLU A 103 -5.01 -1.98 -3.18
CA GLU A 103 -4.61 -2.57 -4.48
C GLU A 103 -3.11 -2.79 -4.54
N TRP A 104 -2.33 -1.82 -4.07
CA TRP A 104 -0.88 -1.90 -4.04
C TRP A 104 -0.37 -3.05 -3.16
N ILE A 105 -0.85 -3.15 -1.90
CA ILE A 105 -0.50 -4.24 -0.99
C ILE A 105 -0.95 -5.60 -1.55
N THR A 106 -2.15 -5.69 -2.10
CA THR A 106 -2.64 -6.91 -2.75
C THR A 106 -1.72 -7.34 -3.90
N GLY A 107 -1.29 -6.40 -4.72
CA GLY A 107 -0.34 -6.65 -5.80
C GLY A 107 0.98 -7.24 -5.30
N LEU A 108 1.59 -6.64 -4.29
CA LEU A 108 2.83 -7.13 -3.68
C LEU A 108 2.68 -8.55 -3.11
N ARG A 109 1.59 -8.81 -2.40
CA ARG A 109 1.29 -10.13 -1.83
C ARG A 109 1.06 -11.20 -2.90
N LEU A 110 0.42 -10.87 -4.00
CA LEU A 110 0.21 -11.81 -5.11
C LEU A 110 1.52 -12.15 -5.84
N GLU A 111 2.41 -11.17 -6.04
CA GLU A 111 3.75 -11.43 -6.60
C GLU A 111 4.58 -12.32 -5.65
N TYR A 112 4.54 -12.05 -4.35
CA TYR A 112 5.18 -12.88 -3.35
C TYR A 112 4.66 -14.33 -3.39
N ALA A 113 3.33 -14.51 -3.47
CA ALA A 113 2.72 -15.83 -3.59
C ALA A 113 3.17 -16.59 -4.85
N LYS A 114 3.30 -15.89 -5.98
CA LYS A 114 3.84 -16.51 -7.22
C LYS A 114 5.28 -16.95 -7.07
N ASN A 115 6.10 -16.17 -6.37
CA ASN A 115 7.49 -16.57 -6.08
C ASN A 115 7.56 -17.79 -5.18
N ILE A 116 6.74 -17.85 -4.11
CA ILE A 116 6.64 -19.07 -3.27
C ILE A 116 6.20 -20.28 -4.09
N LEU A 117 5.21 -20.12 -4.99
CA LEU A 117 4.78 -21.24 -5.85
C LEU A 117 5.89 -21.74 -6.78
N LYS A 118 6.76 -20.87 -7.26
CA LYS A 118 7.92 -21.27 -8.08
C LYS A 118 8.97 -22.04 -7.28
N GLU A 119 9.23 -21.60 -6.06
CA GLU A 119 10.23 -22.22 -5.17
C GLU A 119 9.71 -23.49 -4.51
N HIS A 120 8.42 -23.53 -4.16
CA HIS A 120 7.74 -24.60 -3.44
C HIS A 120 6.43 -25.02 -4.14
N PRO A 121 6.52 -25.69 -5.29
CA PRO A 121 5.32 -26.10 -6.05
C PRO A 121 4.36 -27.00 -5.30
N GLU A 122 4.83 -27.71 -4.28
CA GLU A 122 4.07 -28.63 -3.43
C GLU A 122 3.24 -27.92 -2.34
N ILE A 123 3.43 -26.59 -2.16
CA ILE A 123 2.78 -25.86 -1.07
C ILE A 123 1.25 -25.94 -1.14
N ASN A 124 0.63 -26.14 0.01
CA ASN A 124 -0.83 -26.09 0.14
C ASN A 124 -1.33 -24.66 -0.05
N ILE A 125 -2.44 -24.50 -0.77
CA ILE A 125 -3.04 -23.17 -1.08
C ILE A 125 -3.45 -22.40 0.18
N GLN A 126 -3.91 -23.09 1.22
CA GLN A 126 -4.19 -22.47 2.52
C GLN A 126 -2.93 -21.84 3.11
N LYS A 127 -1.86 -22.60 3.19
CA LYS A 127 -0.57 -22.16 3.72
C LYS A 127 0.04 -21.04 2.85
N LEU A 128 -0.11 -21.13 1.52
CA LEU A 128 0.32 -20.09 0.59
C LEU A 128 -0.39 -18.77 0.86
N ALA A 129 -1.72 -18.79 1.02
CA ALA A 129 -2.51 -17.60 1.34
C ALA A 129 -2.05 -16.95 2.66
N GLU A 130 -1.89 -17.75 3.71
CA GLU A 130 -1.44 -17.29 5.03
C GLU A 130 -0.03 -16.69 4.98
N SER A 131 0.92 -17.38 4.36
CA SER A 131 2.31 -16.90 4.20
C SER A 131 2.44 -15.64 3.37
N SER A 132 1.49 -15.39 2.47
CA SER A 132 1.43 -14.21 1.61
C SER A 132 0.63 -13.06 2.24
N GLY A 133 0.19 -13.18 3.49
CA GLY A 133 -0.47 -12.11 4.25
C GLY A 133 -1.98 -11.99 4.03
N PHE A 134 -2.63 -12.98 3.40
CA PHE A 134 -4.09 -12.98 3.24
C PHE A 134 -4.78 -13.57 4.45
N LEU A 135 -5.90 -12.96 4.87
CA LEU A 135 -6.68 -13.40 6.02
C LEU A 135 -7.49 -14.68 5.74
N SER A 136 -7.82 -14.93 4.47
CA SER A 136 -8.55 -16.13 4.10
C SER A 136 -8.12 -16.68 2.74
N ARG A 137 -8.15 -18.01 2.63
CA ARG A 137 -7.92 -18.73 1.37
C ARG A 137 -8.87 -18.29 0.25
N SER A 138 -10.15 -18.11 0.56
CA SER A 138 -11.16 -17.75 -0.43
C SER A 138 -10.89 -16.36 -1.02
N ASN A 139 -10.52 -15.39 -0.18
CA ASN A 139 -10.16 -14.05 -0.62
C ASN A 139 -8.88 -14.07 -1.47
N PHE A 140 -7.88 -14.85 -1.07
CA PHE A 140 -6.66 -15.05 -1.84
C PHE A 140 -6.95 -15.60 -3.24
N ILE A 141 -7.71 -16.72 -3.34
CA ILE A 141 -8.04 -17.34 -4.63
C ILE A 141 -8.81 -16.36 -5.52
N LYS A 142 -9.77 -15.61 -4.97
CA LYS A 142 -10.53 -14.61 -5.70
C LYS A 142 -9.61 -13.53 -6.30
N LEU A 143 -8.81 -12.88 -5.48
CA LEU A 143 -7.92 -11.78 -5.90
C LEU A 143 -6.83 -12.27 -6.86
N PHE A 144 -6.29 -13.46 -6.64
CA PHE A 144 -5.33 -14.09 -7.54
C PHE A 144 -5.97 -14.35 -8.92
N SER A 145 -7.19 -14.90 -8.94
CA SER A 145 -7.89 -15.20 -10.19
C SER A 145 -8.30 -13.95 -10.95
N GLU A 146 -8.68 -12.89 -10.25
CA GLU A 146 -8.99 -11.58 -10.86
C GLU A 146 -7.75 -10.96 -11.53
N LYS A 147 -6.58 -11.09 -10.91
CA LYS A 147 -5.34 -10.52 -11.44
C LYS A 147 -4.70 -11.38 -12.52
N GLU A 148 -4.61 -12.68 -12.33
CA GLU A 148 -3.86 -13.61 -13.21
C GLU A 148 -4.78 -14.30 -14.26
N GLY A 149 -6.09 -14.11 -14.17
CA GLY A 149 -7.05 -14.74 -15.08
C GLY A 149 -7.31 -16.22 -14.82
N CYS A 150 -6.65 -16.82 -13.82
CA CYS A 150 -6.83 -18.23 -13.46
C CYS A 150 -6.51 -18.48 -11.98
N THR A 151 -7.01 -19.61 -11.46
CA THR A 151 -6.74 -19.98 -10.06
C THR A 151 -5.27 -20.31 -9.83
N PRO A 152 -4.77 -20.17 -8.56
CA PRO A 152 -3.38 -20.49 -8.24
C PRO A 152 -2.95 -21.90 -8.68
N GLY A 153 -3.85 -22.90 -8.56
CA GLY A 153 -3.55 -24.26 -9.01
C GLY A 153 -3.42 -24.39 -10.52
N LYS A 154 -4.26 -23.69 -11.29
CA LYS A 154 -4.14 -23.66 -12.76
C LYS A 154 -2.90 -22.89 -13.21
N TRP A 155 -2.63 -21.78 -12.55
CA TRP A 155 -1.44 -20.97 -12.81
C TRP A 155 -0.16 -21.80 -12.60
N LYS A 156 -0.10 -22.55 -11.50
CA LYS A 156 1.00 -23.48 -11.21
C LYS A 156 1.23 -24.48 -12.36
N LYS A 157 0.18 -25.18 -12.78
CA LYS A 157 0.26 -26.14 -13.89
C LYS A 157 0.75 -25.51 -15.18
N ALA A 158 0.27 -24.32 -15.51
CA ALA A 158 0.63 -23.64 -16.76
C ALA A 158 2.07 -23.08 -16.78
N ASN A 159 2.67 -22.80 -15.63
CA ASN A 159 3.96 -22.12 -15.54
C ASN A 159 5.10 -22.97 -14.98
N LEU A 160 4.81 -24.10 -14.33
CA LEU A 160 5.79 -24.90 -13.60
C LEU A 160 5.83 -26.39 -14.00
N GLU A 161 4.85 -26.87 -14.74
CA GLU A 161 4.75 -28.22 -15.33
C GLU A 161 4.83 -28.18 -16.86
#